data_f831edcbf406bcbb036e0a34774a50e3
#
_entry.id   f831edcbf406bcbb036e0a34774a50e3
#
_cell.length_a   1.000
_cell.length_b   1.000
_cell.length_c   1.000
_cell.angle_alpha   90.00
_cell.angle_beta   90.00
_cell.angle_gamma   90.00
#
_symmetry.space_group_name_H-M   'P 1'
#
loop_
_entity.id
_entity.type
_entity.pdbx_description
1 polymer ?
#
loop_
_entity_poly.entity_id
_entity_poly.type
_entity_poly.pdbx_seq_one_letter_code
_entity_poly.pdbx_strand_id
1 'polypeptide(L)'
;MSANSKARAIGQTRAISQTTATSQAREERAEGEATEGEVQARRSAKGAELLLRRPLSEDGAAVHALIGRCPPLDENSIYCNLLQASHFADTSVAAELDGKLVGFVSGYRVPERPDTLFIWQVAVAAEARGLGLAGRMVREILGRPCCAEVRFLETTITPDNRASWALFRGLARKLDAGCEESVLFDRDRHFRGRHDSETLLRIGPFTGAAKGAG
;
A
#
# COMPACT_ATOMS: atom_id res chain seq x y z
N MET A 1 6.75 -60.35 -7.89
CA MET A 1 5.58 -61.17 -7.51
C MET A 1 4.57 -60.17 -6.97
N SER A 2 3.69 -59.78 -7.81
CA SER A 2 2.28 -60.21 -7.90
C SER A 2 1.45 -59.52 -6.83
N ALA A 3 0.67 -58.62 -7.12
CA ALA A 3 -0.57 -58.53 -7.88
C ALA A 3 -1.70 -58.10 -6.94
N ASN A 4 -2.36 -56.96 -7.29
CA ASN A 4 -3.75 -56.98 -7.69
C ASN A 4 -4.78 -57.27 -6.57
N SER A 5 -5.79 -56.48 -6.31
CA SER A 5 -6.99 -56.40 -7.13
C SER A 5 -8.11 -55.62 -6.45
N LYS A 6 -8.72 -54.71 -7.19
CA LYS A 6 -10.18 -54.54 -7.41
C LYS A 6 -11.09 -54.25 -6.20
N ALA A 7 -11.69 -53.12 -6.14
CA ALA A 7 -12.84 -52.67 -6.96
C ALA A 7 -14.23 -53.11 -6.43
N ARG A 8 -15.15 -52.22 -6.53
CA ARG A 8 -16.63 -52.35 -6.55
C ARG A 8 -17.33 -51.99 -5.23
N ALA A 9 -18.29 -51.27 -5.21
CA ALA A 9 -19.20 -50.53 -6.14
C ALA A 9 -20.58 -50.45 -5.46
N ILE A 10 -21.31 -49.40 -5.83
CA ILE A 10 -22.72 -49.42 -6.06
C ILE A 10 -23.61 -49.48 -4.81
N GLY A 11 -24.42 -48.51 -4.61
CA GLY A 11 -25.67 -48.31 -5.11
C GLY A 11 -26.55 -47.45 -4.24
N GLN A 12 -27.17 -46.48 -4.83
CA GLN A 12 -28.63 -46.21 -4.84
C GLN A 12 -29.31 -46.13 -3.46
N THR A 13 -30.12 -45.15 -3.12
CA THR A 13 -31.31 -44.72 -3.86
C THR A 13 -32.08 -43.62 -3.13
N ARG A 14 -32.59 -42.64 -3.87
CA ARG A 14 -33.90 -41.98 -3.79
C ARG A 14 -34.22 -41.01 -2.63
N ALA A 15 -34.27 -39.77 -2.98
CA ALA A 15 -35.51 -38.98 -3.16
C ALA A 15 -36.58 -39.09 -2.04
N ILE A 16 -36.78 -38.02 -1.34
CA ILE A 16 -37.98 -37.45 -0.72
C ILE A 16 -37.47 -36.11 -0.12
N SER A 17 -37.90 -34.91 -0.36
CA SER A 17 -39.11 -34.28 -0.78
C SER A 17 -38.79 -32.86 -1.20
N GLN A 18 -39.17 -32.47 -2.36
CA GLN A 18 -39.46 -31.08 -2.72
C GLN A 18 -40.67 -30.67 -1.90
N THR A 19 -40.56 -29.73 -1.00
CA THR A 19 -41.62 -28.81 -0.55
C THR A 19 -41.17 -28.09 0.72
N THR A 20 -40.18 -27.17 0.60
CA THR A 20 -39.98 -26.06 1.56
C THR A 20 -39.05 -24.97 0.98
N ALA A 21 -38.85 -24.95 -0.32
CA ALA A 21 -37.91 -23.99 -0.96
C ALA A 21 -38.62 -22.76 -1.59
N THR A 22 -39.88 -22.49 -1.27
CA THR A 22 -40.65 -21.41 -1.94
C THR A 22 -40.99 -20.23 -1.00
N SER A 23 -40.62 -20.27 0.27
CA SER A 23 -40.95 -19.18 1.20
C SER A 23 -39.74 -18.35 1.64
N GLN A 24 -38.50 -18.86 1.54
CA GLN A 24 -37.31 -18.09 1.86
C GLN A 24 -36.69 -17.30 0.68
N ALA A 25 -37.08 -17.62 -0.54
CA ALA A 25 -36.60 -16.93 -1.75
C ALA A 25 -37.37 -15.62 -2.06
N ARG A 26 -38.30 -15.20 -1.20
CA ARG A 26 -39.11 -13.98 -1.40
C ARG A 26 -38.76 -12.84 -0.44
N GLU A 27 -38.00 -13.08 0.60
CA GLU A 27 -37.59 -12.03 1.55
C GLU A 27 -36.18 -11.48 1.29
N GLU A 28 -35.30 -12.16 0.52
CA GLU A 28 -33.98 -11.68 0.15
C GLU A 28 -33.94 -10.82 -1.13
N ARG A 29 -35.07 -10.48 -1.71
CA ARG A 29 -35.19 -9.63 -2.94
C ARG A 29 -35.59 -8.19 -2.70
N ALA A 30 -35.45 -7.67 -1.50
CA ALA A 30 -35.80 -6.29 -1.16
C ALA A 30 -34.59 -5.41 -0.75
N GLU A 31 -33.36 -5.89 -0.85
CA GLU A 31 -32.20 -5.02 -0.81
C GLU A 31 -31.84 -4.64 -2.25
N GLY A 32 -32.20 -3.39 -2.60
CA GLY A 32 -32.19 -2.88 -3.95
C GLY A 32 -30.85 -3.00 -4.65
N GLU A 33 -30.81 -3.76 -5.72
CA GLU A 33 -29.83 -3.58 -6.79
C GLU A 33 -29.99 -2.14 -7.31
N ALA A 34 -29.07 -1.25 -6.86
CA ALA A 34 -28.94 0.05 -7.50
C ALA A 34 -28.65 -0.19 -8.98
N THR A 35 -29.47 0.30 -9.86
CA THR A 35 -29.29 0.14 -11.30
C THR A 35 -27.97 0.74 -11.73
N GLU A 36 -27.32 0.18 -12.77
CA GLU A 36 -26.07 0.71 -13.31
C GLU A 36 -26.14 2.23 -13.57
N GLY A 37 -27.33 2.73 -13.93
CA GLY A 37 -27.60 4.16 -14.12
C GLY A 37 -27.54 4.96 -12.81
N GLU A 38 -27.97 4.41 -11.67
CA GLU A 38 -27.88 5.11 -10.36
C GLU A 38 -26.45 5.11 -9.82
N VAL A 39 -25.70 4.03 -10.05
CA VAL A 39 -24.26 3.97 -9.72
C VAL A 39 -23.48 4.96 -10.57
N GLN A 40 -23.78 5.06 -11.86
CA GLN A 40 -23.15 6.00 -12.78
C GLN A 40 -23.55 7.46 -12.47
N ALA A 41 -24.81 7.72 -12.10
CA ALA A 41 -25.28 9.04 -11.68
C ALA A 41 -24.65 9.48 -10.35
N ARG A 42 -24.44 8.58 -9.40
CA ARG A 42 -23.71 8.85 -8.15
C ARG A 42 -22.24 9.10 -8.40
N ARG A 43 -21.61 8.46 -9.39
CA ARG A 43 -20.25 8.75 -9.84
C ARG A 43 -20.13 10.12 -10.51
N SER A 44 -21.13 10.56 -11.25
CA SER A 44 -21.15 11.85 -11.95
C SER A 44 -21.37 13.06 -11.04
N ALA A 45 -21.94 12.85 -9.84
CA ALA A 45 -22.24 13.90 -8.87
C ALA A 45 -21.16 14.04 -7.76
N LYS A 46 -20.25 13.08 -7.63
CA LYS A 46 -19.14 13.09 -6.66
C LYS A 46 -17.84 13.30 -7.41
N GLY A 47 -17.13 14.37 -7.08
CA GLY A 47 -15.76 14.56 -7.57
C GLY A 47 -14.93 13.30 -7.36
N ALA A 48 -13.88 13.12 -8.17
CA ALA A 48 -13.01 11.95 -8.19
C ALA A 48 -12.74 11.38 -6.79
N GLU A 49 -13.08 10.12 -6.55
CA GLU A 49 -12.97 9.48 -5.24
C GLU A 49 -11.54 8.96 -5.03
N LEU A 50 -10.81 9.58 -4.11
CA LEU A 50 -9.49 9.13 -3.70
C LEU A 50 -9.62 8.22 -2.47
N LEU A 51 -9.28 6.96 -2.65
CA LEU A 51 -9.21 5.94 -1.59
C LEU A 51 -7.77 5.66 -1.20
N LEU A 52 -7.45 5.74 0.09
CA LEU A 52 -6.20 5.26 0.67
C LEU A 52 -6.49 3.96 1.42
N ARG A 53 -5.79 2.88 1.06
CA ARG A 53 -6.01 1.56 1.66
C ARG A 53 -4.70 0.79 1.86
N ARG A 54 -4.76 -0.25 2.67
CA ARG A 54 -3.69 -1.25 2.71
C ARG A 54 -3.58 -1.90 1.32
N PRO A 55 -2.35 -2.12 0.81
CA PRO A 55 -2.18 -2.90 -0.40
C PRO A 55 -2.51 -4.37 -0.14
N LEU A 56 -2.82 -5.08 -1.21
CA LEU A 56 -3.03 -6.53 -1.26
C LEU A 56 -1.94 -7.15 -2.14
N SER A 57 -1.70 -8.45 -2.00
CA SER A 57 -0.75 -9.17 -2.86
C SER A 57 -1.07 -9.00 -4.36
N GLU A 58 -2.36 -8.94 -4.69
CA GLU A 58 -2.88 -8.75 -6.04
C GLU A 58 -2.48 -7.41 -6.66
N ASP A 59 -2.15 -6.42 -5.83
CA ASP A 59 -1.68 -5.11 -6.31
C ASP A 59 -0.25 -5.16 -6.86
N GLY A 60 0.54 -6.20 -6.56
CA GLY A 60 1.96 -6.24 -6.86
C GLY A 60 2.33 -5.93 -8.31
N ALA A 61 1.55 -6.44 -9.27
CA ALA A 61 1.77 -6.15 -10.69
C ALA A 61 1.43 -4.70 -11.04
N ALA A 62 0.34 -4.15 -10.48
CA ALA A 62 -0.06 -2.76 -10.69
C ALA A 62 0.93 -1.78 -10.03
N VAL A 63 1.44 -2.13 -8.85
CA VAL A 63 2.49 -1.38 -8.15
C VAL A 63 3.77 -1.36 -8.97
N HIS A 64 4.21 -2.52 -9.48
CA HIS A 64 5.39 -2.59 -10.36
C HIS A 64 5.23 -1.70 -11.59
N ALA A 65 4.08 -1.79 -12.27
CA ALA A 65 3.79 -0.95 -13.43
C ALA A 65 3.71 0.55 -13.08
N LEU A 66 3.22 0.91 -11.88
CA LEU A 66 3.21 2.30 -11.41
C LEU A 66 4.63 2.82 -11.21
N ILE A 67 5.49 2.05 -10.53
CA ILE A 67 6.87 2.43 -10.24
C ILE A 67 7.64 2.66 -11.55
N GLY A 68 7.52 1.76 -12.54
CA GLY A 68 8.16 1.89 -13.84
C GLY A 68 7.75 3.16 -14.62
N ARG A 69 6.60 3.77 -14.29
CA ARG A 69 6.17 5.06 -14.84
C ARG A 69 6.59 6.28 -14.00
N CYS A 70 7.35 6.07 -12.94
CA CYS A 70 7.75 7.14 -12.01
C CYS A 70 9.28 7.34 -11.96
N PRO A 71 9.96 7.63 -13.10
CA PRO A 71 11.40 7.93 -13.03
C PRO A 71 11.63 9.16 -12.12
N PRO A 72 12.75 9.24 -11.42
CA PRO A 72 13.93 8.35 -11.44
C PRO A 72 13.90 7.22 -10.38
N LEU A 73 12.73 6.70 -10.04
CA LEU A 73 12.65 5.61 -9.06
C LEU A 73 13.29 4.33 -9.61
N ASP A 74 14.05 3.64 -8.75
CA ASP A 74 14.56 2.32 -9.07
C ASP A 74 13.42 1.31 -9.24
N GLU A 75 13.44 0.59 -10.34
CA GLU A 75 12.52 -0.50 -10.57
C GLU A 75 12.97 -1.72 -9.78
N ASN A 76 12.25 -2.05 -8.73
CA ASN A 76 12.43 -3.32 -8.03
C ASN A 76 11.83 -4.46 -8.89
N SER A 77 12.22 -5.71 -8.60
CA SER A 77 11.54 -6.86 -9.22
C SER A 77 10.05 -6.88 -8.81
N ILE A 78 9.20 -7.45 -9.65
CA ILE A 78 7.79 -7.66 -9.33
C ILE A 78 7.63 -8.47 -8.02
N TYR A 79 8.53 -9.43 -7.76
CA TYR A 79 8.55 -10.20 -6.51
C TYR A 79 8.79 -9.31 -5.28
N CYS A 80 9.71 -8.34 -5.38
CA CYS A 80 9.91 -7.35 -4.32
C CYS A 80 8.62 -6.55 -4.06
N ASN A 81 7.93 -6.11 -5.12
CA ASN A 81 6.67 -5.37 -4.97
C ASN A 81 5.54 -6.23 -4.38
N LEU A 82 5.50 -7.53 -4.70
CA LEU A 82 4.59 -8.48 -4.05
C LEU A 82 4.86 -8.58 -2.55
N LEU A 83 6.12 -8.66 -2.12
CA LEU A 83 6.48 -8.68 -0.70
C LEU A 83 6.10 -7.35 -0.01
N GLN A 84 6.33 -6.21 -0.66
CA GLN A 84 5.92 -4.91 -0.13
C GLN A 84 4.40 -4.81 0.03
N ALA A 85 3.63 -5.35 -0.92
CA ALA A 85 2.17 -5.32 -0.90
C ALA A 85 1.55 -6.36 0.03
N SER A 86 2.30 -7.38 0.49
CA SER A 86 1.82 -8.45 1.37
C SER A 86 2.45 -8.40 2.76
N HIS A 87 3.75 -8.71 2.88
CA HIS A 87 4.45 -8.79 4.17
C HIS A 87 4.55 -7.44 4.87
N PHE A 88 4.69 -6.35 4.10
CA PHE A 88 4.78 -4.99 4.61
C PHE A 88 3.48 -4.19 4.43
N ALA A 89 2.35 -4.86 4.18
CA ALA A 89 1.06 -4.22 3.92
C ALA A 89 0.61 -3.28 5.05
N ASP A 90 0.90 -3.62 6.31
CA ASP A 90 0.56 -2.79 7.47
C ASP A 90 1.28 -1.45 7.50
N THR A 91 2.48 -1.40 6.94
CA THR A 91 3.32 -0.20 6.84
C THR A 91 3.43 0.31 5.40
N SER A 92 2.54 -0.13 4.52
CA SER A 92 2.44 0.29 3.12
C SER A 92 1.03 0.79 2.81
N VAL A 93 0.88 1.67 1.84
CA VAL A 93 -0.41 2.20 1.41
C VAL A 93 -0.51 2.27 -0.10
N ALA A 94 -1.64 1.85 -0.62
CA ALA A 94 -2.07 2.02 -2.00
C ALA A 94 -3.07 3.17 -2.07
N ALA A 95 -2.91 4.06 -3.04
CA ALA A 95 -3.84 5.14 -3.32
C ALA A 95 -4.54 4.87 -4.67
N GLU A 96 -5.85 4.84 -4.64
CA GLU A 96 -6.69 4.68 -5.82
C GLU A 96 -7.48 5.95 -6.10
N LEU A 97 -7.55 6.29 -7.36
CA LEU A 97 -8.39 7.36 -7.87
C LEU A 97 -9.34 6.73 -8.90
N ASP A 98 -10.64 6.74 -8.62
CA ASP A 98 -11.67 6.10 -9.45
C ASP A 98 -11.32 4.64 -9.82
N GLY A 99 -10.83 3.88 -8.83
CA GLY A 99 -10.48 2.46 -8.99
C GLY A 99 -9.14 2.19 -9.71
N LYS A 100 -8.36 3.23 -10.02
CA LYS A 100 -7.01 3.09 -10.61
C LYS A 100 -5.95 3.38 -9.56
N LEU A 101 -4.93 2.53 -9.49
CA LEU A 101 -3.77 2.76 -8.64
C LEU A 101 -2.96 3.95 -9.17
N VAL A 102 -2.92 5.03 -8.40
CA VAL A 102 -2.22 6.28 -8.72
C VAL A 102 -1.12 6.63 -7.72
N GLY A 103 -1.04 5.90 -6.61
CA GLY A 103 0.00 6.11 -5.61
C GLY A 103 0.32 4.84 -4.84
N PHE A 104 1.59 4.71 -4.44
CA PHE A 104 2.05 3.62 -3.58
C PHE A 104 3.17 4.13 -2.68
N VAL A 105 3.07 3.82 -1.40
CA VAL A 105 4.15 4.01 -0.44
C VAL A 105 4.38 2.69 0.26
N SER A 106 5.63 2.25 0.33
CA SER A 106 6.03 1.12 1.14
C SER A 106 6.99 1.54 2.24
N GLY A 107 6.91 0.84 3.37
CA GLY A 107 7.80 1.04 4.49
C GLY A 107 7.82 -0.17 5.41
N TYR A 108 8.66 -0.11 6.41
CA TYR A 108 8.74 -1.13 7.45
C TYR A 108 9.24 -0.52 8.76
N ARG A 109 8.86 -1.10 9.89
CA ARG A 109 9.48 -0.76 11.18
C ARG A 109 10.87 -1.38 11.22
N VAL A 110 11.87 -0.57 11.56
CA VAL A 110 13.25 -1.05 11.64
C VAL A 110 13.34 -2.08 12.78
N PRO A 111 13.74 -3.33 12.52
CA PRO A 111 13.66 -4.42 13.52
C PRO A 111 14.34 -4.10 14.84
N GLU A 112 15.52 -3.48 14.80
CA GLU A 112 16.31 -3.12 15.99
C GLU A 112 15.88 -1.80 16.64
N ARG A 113 15.02 -1.02 15.95
CA ARG A 113 14.50 0.27 16.40
C ARG A 113 13.00 0.35 16.10
N PRO A 114 12.17 -0.33 16.91
CA PRO A 114 10.73 -0.46 16.66
C PRO A 114 9.95 0.86 16.71
N ASP A 115 10.53 1.91 17.28
CA ASP A 115 10.02 3.27 17.28
C ASP A 115 10.33 4.05 15.98
N THR A 116 10.94 3.39 15.00
CA THR A 116 11.38 3.99 13.74
C THR A 116 10.67 3.31 12.54
N LEU A 117 9.95 4.10 11.76
CA LEU A 117 9.37 3.70 10.47
C LEU A 117 10.33 4.11 9.36
N PHE A 118 10.82 3.15 8.59
CA PHE A 118 11.59 3.41 7.38
C PHE A 118 10.65 3.43 6.17
N ILE A 119 10.63 4.52 5.41
CA ILE A 119 9.91 4.60 4.13
C ILE A 119 10.88 4.18 3.03
N TRP A 120 10.53 3.09 2.37
CA TRP A 120 11.35 2.49 1.35
C TRP A 120 11.11 3.12 -0.02
N GLN A 121 9.83 3.20 -0.44
CA GLN A 121 9.48 3.67 -1.77
C GLN A 121 8.25 4.58 -1.72
N VAL A 122 8.28 5.64 -2.52
CA VAL A 122 7.15 6.55 -2.72
C VAL A 122 6.94 6.76 -4.21
N ALA A 123 5.90 6.18 -4.77
CA ALA A 123 5.51 6.36 -6.17
C ALA A 123 4.19 7.10 -6.26
N VAL A 124 4.11 8.12 -7.12
CA VAL A 124 2.88 8.87 -7.42
C VAL A 124 2.81 9.09 -8.92
N ALA A 125 1.73 8.61 -9.53
CA ALA A 125 1.44 8.80 -10.93
C ALA A 125 1.43 10.29 -11.31
N ALA A 126 1.85 10.62 -12.52
CA ALA A 126 2.01 12.01 -12.96
C ALA A 126 0.72 12.83 -12.78
N GLU A 127 -0.43 12.22 -13.09
CA GLU A 127 -1.76 12.83 -12.98
C GLU A 127 -2.22 13.11 -11.53
N ALA A 128 -1.59 12.45 -10.55
CA ALA A 128 -1.90 12.63 -9.12
C ALA A 128 -0.83 13.44 -8.36
N ARG A 129 0.18 13.97 -9.07
CA ARG A 129 1.22 14.83 -8.48
C ARG A 129 0.68 16.23 -8.17
N GLY A 130 1.35 16.95 -7.27
CA GLY A 130 0.96 18.31 -6.89
C GLY A 130 -0.21 18.39 -5.90
N LEU A 131 -0.93 17.29 -5.65
CA LEU A 131 -2.11 17.24 -4.77
C LEU A 131 -1.76 16.88 -3.30
N GLY A 132 -0.48 16.83 -2.96
CA GLY A 132 -0.02 16.46 -1.62
C GLY A 132 -0.24 14.97 -1.28
N LEU A 133 -0.54 14.13 -2.28
CA LEU A 133 -0.90 12.72 -2.11
C LEU A 133 0.18 11.92 -1.38
N ALA A 134 1.45 12.07 -1.74
CA ALA A 134 2.56 11.38 -1.08
C ALA A 134 2.58 11.64 0.44
N GLY A 135 2.43 12.88 0.86
CA GLY A 135 2.38 13.25 2.28
C GLY A 135 1.12 12.74 2.99
N ARG A 136 -0.01 12.62 2.28
CA ARG A 136 -1.24 11.99 2.83
C ARG A 136 -1.03 10.51 3.06
N MET A 137 -0.42 9.80 2.10
CA MET A 137 -0.11 8.37 2.21
C MET A 137 0.82 8.07 3.39
N VAL A 138 1.90 8.83 3.57
CA VAL A 138 2.80 8.61 4.72
C VAL A 138 2.07 8.87 6.04
N ARG A 139 1.25 9.91 6.14
CA ARG A 139 0.46 10.19 7.36
C ARG A 139 -0.58 9.11 7.62
N GLU A 140 -1.19 8.55 6.58
CA GLU A 140 -2.09 7.40 6.69
C GLU A 140 -1.39 6.20 7.36
N ILE A 141 -0.16 5.88 6.96
CA ILE A 141 0.64 4.82 7.60
C ILE A 141 0.94 5.16 9.06
N LEU A 142 1.40 6.38 9.34
CA LEU A 142 1.71 6.82 10.70
C LEU A 142 0.51 6.82 11.63
N GLY A 143 -0.71 6.99 11.10
CA GLY A 143 -1.96 6.93 11.87
C GLY A 143 -2.44 5.53 12.22
N ARG A 144 -1.82 4.48 11.68
CA ARG A 144 -2.26 3.09 11.92
C ARG A 144 -1.81 2.57 13.28
N PRO A 145 -2.57 1.64 13.89
CA PRO A 145 -2.23 1.05 15.18
C PRO A 145 -0.84 0.43 15.23
N CYS A 146 -0.37 -0.19 14.15
CA CYS A 146 0.98 -0.75 14.06
C CYS A 146 2.10 0.30 14.18
N CYS A 147 1.78 1.58 13.97
CA CYS A 147 2.71 2.71 14.06
C CYS A 147 2.49 3.58 15.30
N ALA A 148 1.65 3.18 16.27
CA ALA A 148 1.31 3.99 17.43
C ALA A 148 2.53 4.40 18.28
N GLU A 149 3.57 3.57 18.32
CA GLU A 149 4.81 3.82 19.05
C GLU A 149 5.92 4.47 18.18
N VAL A 150 5.63 4.73 16.90
CA VAL A 150 6.62 5.33 16.01
C VAL A 150 6.84 6.80 16.38
N ARG A 151 8.09 7.12 16.61
CA ARG A 151 8.57 8.47 16.96
C ARG A 151 9.55 9.04 15.95
N PHE A 152 10.08 8.18 15.08
CA PHE A 152 11.03 8.57 14.05
C PHE A 152 10.59 8.03 12.70
N LEU A 153 10.78 8.83 11.68
CA LEU A 153 10.63 8.44 10.29
C LEU A 153 11.97 8.54 9.61
N GLU A 154 12.35 7.50 8.90
CA GLU A 154 13.59 7.44 8.13
C GLU A 154 13.31 7.13 6.66
N THR A 155 14.17 7.62 5.79
CA THR A 155 14.21 7.28 4.38
C THR A 155 15.60 7.56 3.84
N THR A 156 15.98 6.95 2.73
CA THR A 156 17.18 7.36 1.99
C THR A 156 16.82 8.16 0.77
N ILE A 157 17.65 9.12 0.43
CA ILE A 157 17.43 10.04 -0.68
C ILE A 157 18.77 10.32 -1.37
N THR A 158 18.80 10.11 -2.69
CA THR A 158 19.93 10.55 -3.51
C THR A 158 19.99 12.08 -3.59
N PRO A 159 21.18 12.70 -3.75
CA PRO A 159 21.34 14.16 -3.74
C PRO A 159 20.41 14.90 -4.73
N ASP A 160 20.21 14.32 -5.90
CA ASP A 160 19.46 14.96 -7.00
C ASP A 160 17.94 14.76 -6.91
N ASN A 161 17.44 13.93 -5.99
CA ASN A 161 16.00 13.67 -5.83
C ASN A 161 15.30 14.80 -5.07
N ARG A 162 15.22 15.98 -5.70
CA ARG A 162 14.60 17.19 -5.12
C ARG A 162 13.16 16.98 -4.66
N ALA A 163 12.41 16.13 -5.34
CA ALA A 163 11.01 15.84 -5.00
C ALA A 163 10.90 15.13 -3.65
N SER A 164 11.72 14.11 -3.41
CA SER A 164 11.77 13.42 -2.11
C SER A 164 12.26 14.33 -1.00
N TRP A 165 13.31 15.13 -1.24
CA TRP A 165 13.78 16.12 -0.27
C TRP A 165 12.68 17.10 0.13
N ALA A 166 11.93 17.64 -0.83
CA ALA A 166 10.82 18.57 -0.58
C ALA A 166 9.68 17.89 0.20
N LEU A 167 9.32 16.65 -0.17
CA LEU A 167 8.31 15.85 0.51
C LEU A 167 8.65 15.65 1.99
N PHE A 168 9.82 15.08 2.28
CA PHE A 168 10.17 14.66 3.63
C PHE A 168 10.50 15.85 4.54
N ARG A 169 11.15 16.89 4.05
CA ARG A 169 11.30 18.14 4.80
C ARG A 169 9.94 18.83 5.05
N GLY A 170 8.99 18.70 4.13
CA GLY A 170 7.61 19.14 4.31
C GLY A 170 6.86 18.33 5.37
N LEU A 171 7.09 17.02 5.45
CA LEU A 171 6.56 16.16 6.50
C LEU A 171 7.14 16.51 7.86
N ALA A 172 8.45 16.72 7.95
CA ALA A 172 9.11 17.13 9.20
C ALA A 172 8.47 18.39 9.79
N ARG A 173 8.24 19.43 8.97
CA ARG A 173 7.54 20.65 9.42
C ARG A 173 6.11 20.36 9.91
N LYS A 174 5.37 19.47 9.25
CA LYS A 174 3.99 19.12 9.66
C LYS A 174 3.96 18.27 10.94
N LEU A 175 5.03 17.54 11.23
CA LEU A 175 5.19 16.74 12.45
C LEU A 175 5.83 17.53 13.58
N ASP A 176 6.18 18.80 13.36
CA ASP A 176 6.95 19.63 14.28
C ASP A 176 8.20 18.93 14.79
N ALA A 177 8.99 18.37 13.84
CA ALA A 177 10.12 17.51 14.12
C ALA A 177 11.40 18.01 13.45
N GLY A 178 12.54 17.77 14.12
CA GLY A 178 13.86 18.00 13.54
C GLY A 178 14.20 17.02 12.42
N CYS A 179 15.22 17.36 11.65
CA CYS A 179 15.81 16.52 10.61
C CYS A 179 17.31 16.34 10.88
N GLU A 180 17.76 15.10 10.79
CA GLU A 180 19.19 14.74 10.80
C GLU A 180 19.53 14.04 9.49
N GLU A 181 20.68 14.38 8.91
CA GLU A 181 21.16 13.85 7.64
C GLU A 181 22.51 13.15 7.85
N SER A 182 22.66 11.94 7.29
CA SER A 182 23.92 11.20 7.29
C SER A 182 24.00 10.29 6.06
N VAL A 183 25.19 9.95 5.61
CA VAL A 183 25.35 8.97 4.53
C VAL A 183 25.10 7.57 5.08
N LEU A 184 24.07 6.86 4.59
CA LEU A 184 23.80 5.47 4.95
C LEU A 184 24.55 4.51 4.04
N PHE A 185 24.45 4.72 2.74
CA PHE A 185 25.14 3.93 1.73
C PHE A 185 25.99 4.83 0.86
N ASP A 186 27.29 4.66 0.98
CA ASP A 186 28.28 5.43 0.23
C ASP A 186 28.44 4.86 -1.19
N ARG A 187 28.58 5.74 -2.18
CA ARG A 187 28.75 5.41 -3.59
C ARG A 187 29.86 4.40 -3.86
N ASP A 188 31.03 4.65 -3.32
CA ASP A 188 32.21 3.84 -3.66
C ASP A 188 32.27 2.58 -2.80
N ARG A 189 32.01 2.73 -1.50
CA ARG A 189 32.07 1.64 -0.52
C ARG A 189 30.98 0.59 -0.74
N HIS A 190 29.74 1.01 -1.01
CA HIS A 190 28.59 0.10 -1.07
C HIS A 190 28.16 -0.20 -2.51
N PHE A 191 28.19 0.78 -3.39
CA PHE A 191 27.71 0.65 -4.78
C PHE A 191 28.85 0.47 -5.81
N ARG A 192 30.13 0.55 -5.37
CA ARG A 192 31.29 0.43 -6.27
C ARG A 192 31.25 1.43 -7.43
N GLY A 193 30.81 2.65 -7.15
CA GLY A 193 30.67 3.72 -8.14
C GLY A 193 29.49 3.61 -9.11
N ARG A 194 28.61 2.59 -8.96
CA ARG A 194 27.50 2.32 -9.91
C ARG A 194 26.18 3.04 -9.57
N HIS A 195 26.08 3.59 -8.38
CA HIS A 195 24.94 4.32 -7.88
C HIS A 195 25.42 5.49 -7.02
N ASP A 196 24.66 6.56 -6.94
CA ASP A 196 24.99 7.66 -6.05
C ASP A 196 24.84 7.25 -4.58
N SER A 197 25.48 8.00 -3.70
CA SER A 197 25.33 7.77 -2.26
C SER A 197 23.89 7.99 -1.84
N GLU A 198 23.41 7.13 -0.95
CA GLU A 198 22.10 7.25 -0.32
C GLU A 198 22.25 7.96 1.03
N THR A 199 21.70 9.16 1.09
CA THR A 199 21.68 9.96 2.32
C THR A 199 20.47 9.55 3.15
N LEU A 200 20.69 9.06 4.35
CA LEU A 200 19.66 8.86 5.36
C LEU A 200 19.15 10.21 5.83
N LEU A 201 17.86 10.42 5.71
CA LEU A 201 17.16 11.50 6.37
C LEU A 201 16.33 10.90 7.52
N ARG A 202 16.68 11.28 8.76
CA ARG A 202 15.95 10.93 9.97
C ARG A 202 15.15 12.12 10.47
N ILE A 203 13.85 11.92 10.64
CA ILE A 203 12.89 12.93 11.10
C ILE A 203 12.39 12.51 12.48
N GLY A 204 12.48 13.38 13.46
CA GLY A 204 12.01 13.09 14.83
C GLY A 204 12.93 13.63 15.92
N PRO A 205 12.62 13.32 17.20
CA PRO A 205 11.41 12.62 17.59
C PRO A 205 10.15 13.48 17.42
N PHE A 206 9.03 12.83 17.06
CA PHE A 206 7.72 13.48 17.05
C PHE A 206 6.77 12.79 18.04
N THR A 207 5.83 13.54 18.60
CA THR A 207 4.74 12.99 19.41
C THR A 207 3.70 12.40 18.47
N GLY A 208 3.44 11.10 18.58
CA GLY A 208 2.65 10.23 17.72
C GLY A 208 1.64 10.94 16.80
N ALA A 209 1.66 10.59 15.52
CA ALA A 209 0.89 11.21 14.44
C ALA A 209 -0.65 11.13 14.59
N ALA A 210 -1.15 10.51 15.66
CA ALA A 210 -2.59 10.29 15.89
C ALA A 210 -3.35 11.54 16.41
N LYS A 211 -2.70 12.69 16.65
CA LYS A 211 -3.36 13.89 17.18
C LYS A 211 -3.30 15.05 16.19
N GLY A 212 -3.96 14.95 15.04
CA GLY A 212 -4.01 16.09 14.16
C GLY A 212 -4.58 15.82 12.78
N ALA A 213 -5.82 15.35 12.73
CA ALA A 213 -6.64 15.42 11.54
C ALA A 213 -8.05 15.83 11.97
N GLY A 214 -8.22 17.14 12.19
CA GLY A 214 -9.49 17.83 12.15
C GLY A 214 -9.56 18.60 10.87
#